data_f43ccbbd208c9983c3f1b344433b860d
#
_entry.id   f43ccbbd208c9983c3f1b344433b860d
#
_cell.length_a   1.000
_cell.length_b   1.000
_cell.length_c   1.000
_cell.angle_alpha   90.00
_cell.angle_beta   90.00
_cell.angle_gamma   90.00
#
_symmetry.space_group_name_H-M   'P 1'
#
loop_
_entity.id
_entity.type
_entity.pdbx_description
1 polymer ?
#
loop_
_entity_poly.entity_id
_entity_poly.type
_entity_poly.pdbx_seq_one_letter_code
_entity_poly.pdbx_strand_id
1 'polypeptide(L)'
;LEGDMQETKAHAYLTQYLTGNYVGGIAGCVVTGELRDCQTTEGGYVLGNDEVGGIVGYLASLAQTGSGVSQNRLTMTDSKKLQNSCYVIGHSDVGGIVGSNRAGNVLSDCVNEGIVVGAGQNIGGIAGINRGSGTGEKEQAVIRDCTSEVFDYDDSIFTRVSGVWQIYGDNVGGLVGFNEYGTVTRADQTKTNISSIVVGNHNVGGVFGMAGTQTTFDFKHYTLDGGEVYA
;
A
#
# COMPACT_ATOMS: atom_id res chain seq x y z
N LEU A 1 13.85 22.25 15.60
CA LEU A 1 14.83 22.72 14.59
C LEU A 1 15.71 21.60 14.03
N GLU A 2 16.10 20.60 14.81
CA GLU A 2 16.86 19.44 14.30
C GLU A 2 15.97 18.47 13.51
N GLY A 3 14.71 18.31 13.90
CA GLY A 3 13.72 17.50 13.18
C GLY A 3 13.51 18.00 11.76
N ASP A 4 13.23 19.28 11.58
CA ASP A 4 12.98 19.90 10.26
C ASP A 4 14.17 19.76 9.30
N MET A 5 15.39 19.78 9.81
CA MET A 5 16.59 19.59 8.98
C MET A 5 16.80 18.15 8.52
N GLN A 6 16.42 17.17 9.34
CA GLN A 6 16.51 15.76 8.97
C GLN A 6 15.45 15.41 7.91
N GLU A 7 14.23 15.90 8.08
CA GLU A 7 13.14 15.74 7.12
C GLU A 7 13.48 16.38 5.77
N THR A 8 13.99 17.61 5.78
CA THR A 8 14.40 18.30 4.55
C THR A 8 15.50 17.55 3.79
N LYS A 9 16.46 16.95 4.51
CA LYS A 9 17.51 16.14 3.88
C LYS A 9 16.97 14.83 3.31
N ALA A 10 16.09 14.14 4.03
CA ALA A 10 15.44 12.92 3.55
C ALA A 10 14.61 13.20 2.30
N HIS A 11 13.81 14.28 2.31
CA HIS A 11 13.03 14.70 1.15
C HIS A 11 13.93 15.03 -0.06
N ALA A 12 14.98 15.80 0.13
CA ALA A 12 15.94 16.12 -0.94
C ALA A 12 16.61 14.86 -1.50
N TYR A 13 16.95 13.89 -0.64
CA TYR A 13 17.51 12.62 -1.07
C TYR A 13 16.50 11.83 -1.92
N LEU A 14 15.28 11.66 -1.42
CA LEU A 14 14.23 10.92 -2.12
C LEU A 14 13.89 11.54 -3.48
N THR A 15 13.83 12.86 -3.58
CA THR A 15 13.52 13.55 -4.84
C THR A 15 14.69 13.60 -5.83
N GLN A 16 15.91 13.58 -5.35
CA GLN A 16 17.10 13.73 -6.20
C GLN A 16 17.68 12.41 -6.71
N TYR A 17 17.56 11.34 -5.92
CA TYR A 17 18.28 10.09 -6.20
C TYR A 17 17.37 8.92 -6.58
N LEU A 18 16.09 8.95 -6.23
CA LEU A 18 15.15 7.91 -6.60
C LEU A 18 14.41 8.31 -7.89
N THR A 19 14.83 7.77 -9.02
CA THR A 19 14.28 8.10 -10.35
C THR A 19 13.54 6.96 -11.03
N GLY A 20 13.60 5.75 -10.48
CA GLY A 20 12.93 4.57 -11.06
C GLY A 20 11.44 4.55 -10.73
N ASN A 21 10.60 4.32 -11.73
CA ASN A 21 9.17 4.09 -11.57
C ASN A 21 8.84 2.60 -11.74
N TYR A 22 7.66 2.20 -11.26
CA TYR A 22 7.22 0.80 -11.28
C TYR A 22 8.20 -0.12 -10.57
N VAL A 23 8.54 0.20 -9.33
CA VAL A 23 9.53 -0.56 -8.56
C VAL A 23 8.83 -1.48 -7.57
N GLY A 24 9.13 -2.77 -7.65
CA GLY A 24 8.62 -3.77 -6.71
C GLY A 24 9.69 -4.76 -6.28
N GLY A 25 9.59 -5.24 -5.06
CA GLY A 25 10.55 -6.21 -4.53
C GLY A 25 10.54 -7.55 -5.27
N ILE A 26 9.43 -7.90 -5.91
CA ILE A 26 9.26 -9.11 -6.73
C ILE A 26 9.09 -8.75 -8.21
N ALA A 27 8.22 -7.79 -8.53
CA ALA A 27 7.95 -7.39 -9.90
C ALA A 27 7.74 -5.87 -10.01
N GLY A 28 8.40 -5.23 -10.97
CA GLY A 28 8.19 -3.82 -11.24
C GLY A 28 6.78 -3.56 -11.80
N CYS A 29 6.38 -4.33 -12.81
CA CYS A 29 5.06 -4.23 -13.44
C CYS A 29 4.49 -5.61 -13.73
N VAL A 30 3.19 -5.78 -13.48
CA VAL A 30 2.43 -6.98 -13.87
C VAL A 30 1.32 -6.55 -14.81
N VAL A 31 1.37 -6.98 -16.06
CA VAL A 31 0.36 -6.68 -17.08
C VAL A 31 -0.76 -7.71 -17.06
N THR A 32 -0.39 -8.98 -17.01
CA THR A 32 -1.34 -10.11 -16.88
C THR A 32 -0.69 -11.23 -16.08
N GLY A 33 -1.42 -11.85 -15.20
CA GLY A 33 -0.92 -13.01 -14.46
C GLY A 33 -1.36 -13.05 -13.01
N GLU A 34 -0.79 -13.99 -12.30
CA GLU A 34 -1.03 -14.21 -10.88
C GLU A 34 0.31 -14.36 -10.14
N LEU A 35 0.44 -13.65 -9.04
CA LEU A 35 1.52 -13.83 -8.09
C LEU A 35 0.96 -14.50 -6.84
N ARG A 36 1.59 -15.59 -6.44
CA ARG A 36 1.19 -16.38 -5.28
C ARG A 36 2.35 -16.57 -4.33
N ASP A 37 2.06 -16.54 -3.04
CA ASP A 37 2.99 -16.92 -1.98
C ASP A 37 4.34 -16.20 -2.05
N CYS A 38 4.35 -14.93 -2.52
CA CYS A 38 5.54 -14.10 -2.60
C CYS A 38 5.77 -13.36 -1.30
N GLN A 39 7.01 -13.34 -0.85
CA GLN A 39 7.39 -12.65 0.39
C GLN A 39 8.65 -11.85 0.20
N THR A 40 8.73 -10.70 0.84
CA THR A 40 9.99 -9.97 1.08
C THR A 40 10.38 -10.14 2.54
N THR A 41 11.67 -10.12 2.80
CA THR A 41 12.21 -10.38 4.14
C THR A 41 12.62 -9.11 4.83
N GLU A 42 12.62 -9.15 6.15
CA GLU A 42 13.07 -8.07 7.01
C GLU A 42 14.49 -7.61 6.67
N GLY A 43 14.76 -6.31 6.86
CA GLY A 43 16.06 -5.70 6.56
C GLY A 43 16.30 -5.39 5.08
N GLY A 44 15.42 -5.81 4.17
CA GLY A 44 15.47 -5.44 2.75
C GLY A 44 14.92 -4.04 2.51
N TYR A 45 15.25 -3.47 1.33
CA TYR A 45 14.79 -2.15 0.90
C TYR A 45 14.26 -2.23 -0.53
N VAL A 46 13.08 -1.63 -0.76
CA VAL A 46 12.55 -1.35 -2.10
C VAL A 46 12.55 0.16 -2.25
N LEU A 47 13.36 0.67 -3.18
CA LEU A 47 13.58 2.10 -3.35
C LEU A 47 13.22 2.53 -4.77
N GLY A 48 12.34 3.51 -4.91
CA GLY A 48 11.92 4.01 -6.22
C GLY A 48 11.39 5.44 -6.14
N ASN A 49 10.96 5.97 -7.27
CA ASN A 49 10.31 7.28 -7.34
C ASN A 49 8.80 7.13 -7.22
N ASP A 50 8.14 6.73 -8.29
CA ASP A 50 6.68 6.60 -8.30
C ASP A 50 6.25 5.13 -8.52
N GLU A 51 5.07 4.80 -8.00
CA GLU A 51 4.48 3.46 -8.09
C GLU A 51 5.41 2.39 -7.54
N VAL A 52 5.71 2.56 -6.25
CA VAL A 52 6.65 1.71 -5.51
C VAL A 52 5.88 0.79 -4.57
N GLY A 53 6.09 -0.51 -4.68
CA GLY A 53 5.44 -1.51 -3.84
C GLY A 53 6.40 -2.55 -3.29
N GLY A 54 6.18 -3.01 -2.07
CA GLY A 54 7.02 -4.04 -1.46
C GLY A 54 7.05 -5.34 -2.26
N ILE A 55 5.96 -5.66 -2.95
CA ILE A 55 5.85 -6.82 -3.83
C ILE A 55 5.81 -6.39 -5.30
N VAL A 56 4.90 -5.48 -5.68
CA VAL A 56 4.71 -5.04 -7.06
C VAL A 56 4.66 -3.52 -7.14
N GLY A 57 5.38 -2.91 -8.08
CA GLY A 57 5.27 -1.48 -8.34
C GLY A 57 3.92 -1.13 -8.95
N TYR A 58 3.57 -1.75 -10.06
CA TYR A 58 2.37 -1.42 -10.84
C TYR A 58 1.61 -2.66 -11.31
N LEU A 59 0.34 -2.76 -10.93
CA LEU A 59 -0.61 -3.71 -11.50
C LEU A 59 -1.42 -3.01 -12.58
N ALA A 60 -1.14 -3.34 -13.84
CA ALA A 60 -1.78 -2.71 -14.97
C ALA A 60 -3.28 -3.03 -15.05
N SER A 61 -4.07 -2.07 -15.55
CA SER A 61 -5.46 -2.34 -15.92
C SER A 61 -5.52 -3.39 -17.00
N LEU A 62 -6.38 -4.36 -16.84
CA LEU A 62 -6.69 -5.29 -17.91
C LEU A 62 -7.60 -4.55 -18.93
N ALA A 63 -7.07 -4.28 -20.11
CA ALA A 63 -7.88 -3.78 -21.20
C ALA A 63 -9.04 -4.75 -21.45
N GLN A 64 -10.26 -4.26 -21.54
CA GLN A 64 -11.44 -5.05 -21.88
C GLN A 64 -11.36 -5.50 -23.34
N THR A 65 -10.59 -6.52 -23.62
CA THR A 65 -10.59 -7.19 -24.93
C THR A 65 -11.42 -8.46 -24.82
N GLY A 66 -12.70 -8.37 -25.11
CA GLY A 66 -13.54 -9.52 -25.42
C GLY A 66 -13.58 -10.66 -24.38
N SER A 67 -14.60 -11.48 -24.40
CA SER A 67 -14.84 -12.63 -23.53
C SER A 67 -13.56 -13.44 -23.20
N GLY A 68 -13.10 -13.35 -21.95
CA GLY A 68 -12.04 -14.21 -21.45
C GLY A 68 -10.86 -13.55 -20.74
N VAL A 69 -10.96 -12.29 -20.33
CA VAL A 69 -9.87 -11.62 -19.62
C VAL A 69 -9.73 -12.17 -18.22
N SER A 70 -8.60 -12.80 -17.96
CA SER A 70 -8.17 -13.21 -16.63
C SER A 70 -7.83 -11.96 -15.80
N GLN A 71 -8.40 -11.82 -14.64
CA GLN A 71 -8.01 -10.77 -13.69
C GLN A 71 -6.59 -11.00 -13.21
N ASN A 72 -5.79 -9.93 -13.08
CA ASN A 72 -4.56 -10.06 -12.33
C ASN A 72 -4.90 -10.30 -10.86
N ARG A 73 -4.27 -11.26 -10.29
CA ARG A 73 -4.47 -11.59 -8.88
C ARG A 73 -3.16 -11.61 -8.15
N LEU A 74 -3.12 -10.87 -7.06
CA LEU A 74 -2.18 -11.13 -6.00
C LEU A 74 -2.94 -11.87 -4.91
N THR A 75 -2.73 -13.16 -4.85
CA THR A 75 -3.47 -14.03 -3.92
C THR A 75 -2.53 -14.93 -3.16
N MET A 76 -3.06 -15.43 -2.08
CA MET A 76 -2.45 -16.49 -1.29
C MET A 76 -3.09 -17.84 -1.60
N THR A 77 -2.29 -18.87 -1.51
CA THR A 77 -2.75 -20.24 -1.43
C THR A 77 -2.19 -20.91 -0.17
N ASP A 78 -3.04 -21.67 0.52
CA ASP A 78 -2.64 -22.59 1.59
C ASP A 78 -1.81 -21.98 2.74
N SER A 79 -2.36 -21.00 3.45
CA SER A 79 -1.81 -20.48 4.71
C SER A 79 -0.48 -19.70 4.59
N LYS A 80 0.04 -19.45 3.39
CA LYS A 80 1.20 -18.58 3.18
C LYS A 80 0.73 -17.21 2.73
N LYS A 81 1.26 -16.18 3.35
CA LYS A 81 0.84 -14.80 3.12
C LYS A 81 1.66 -14.16 2.00
N LEU A 82 1.02 -13.39 1.11
CA LEU A 82 1.71 -12.35 0.39
C LEU A 82 2.11 -11.30 1.42
N GLN A 83 3.38 -11.31 1.77
CA GLN A 83 3.86 -10.55 2.90
C GLN A 83 5.01 -9.66 2.51
N ASN A 84 4.88 -8.39 2.85
CA ASN A 84 5.99 -7.46 2.82
C ASN A 84 6.51 -7.23 4.23
N SER A 85 7.80 -7.46 4.44
CA SER A 85 8.50 -7.16 5.69
C SER A 85 9.71 -6.24 5.47
N CYS A 86 9.91 -5.74 4.24
CA CYS A 86 11.00 -4.82 3.93
C CYS A 86 10.56 -3.34 4.04
N TYR A 87 11.54 -2.44 4.01
CA TYR A 87 11.30 -1.00 3.87
C TYR A 87 10.92 -0.68 2.43
N VAL A 88 9.80 0.03 2.25
CA VAL A 88 9.35 0.53 0.95
C VAL A 88 9.45 2.05 0.97
N ILE A 89 10.29 2.61 0.14
CA ILE A 89 10.58 4.04 0.15
C ILE A 89 10.43 4.60 -1.27
N GLY A 90 9.58 5.61 -1.41
CA GLY A 90 9.31 6.24 -2.70
C GLY A 90 8.94 7.71 -2.59
N HIS A 91 8.61 8.32 -3.73
CA HIS A 91 8.07 9.67 -3.76
C HIS A 91 6.54 9.62 -3.72
N SER A 92 5.88 9.10 -4.77
CA SER A 92 4.42 9.02 -4.83
C SER A 92 3.93 7.63 -5.18
N ASP A 93 2.67 7.36 -4.87
CA ASP A 93 2.00 6.08 -5.11
C ASP A 93 2.77 4.91 -4.48
N VAL A 94 3.04 5.04 -3.18
CA VAL A 94 3.87 4.10 -2.42
C VAL A 94 2.98 3.21 -1.56
N GLY A 95 3.12 1.89 -1.73
CA GLY A 95 2.35 0.92 -0.94
C GLY A 95 3.20 -0.23 -0.42
N GLY A 96 2.86 -0.74 0.75
CA GLY A 96 3.59 -1.86 1.33
C GLY A 96 3.54 -3.14 0.49
N ILE A 97 2.46 -3.34 -0.25
CA ILE A 97 2.30 -4.47 -1.18
C ILE A 97 2.40 -3.99 -2.63
N VAL A 98 1.62 -2.99 -3.02
CA VAL A 98 1.57 -2.49 -4.38
C VAL A 98 1.59 -0.97 -4.43
N GLY A 99 2.41 -0.38 -5.30
CA GLY A 99 2.38 1.06 -5.53
C GLY A 99 1.04 1.49 -6.12
N SER A 100 0.65 0.87 -7.23
CA SER A 100 -0.57 1.21 -7.94
C SER A 100 -1.37 -0.03 -8.34
N ASN A 101 -2.57 -0.20 -7.78
CA ASN A 101 -3.56 -1.20 -8.16
C ASN A 101 -4.59 -0.58 -9.09
N ARG A 102 -4.70 -1.10 -10.32
CA ARG A 102 -5.59 -0.57 -11.35
C ARG A 102 -6.82 -1.47 -11.57
N ALA A 103 -7.74 -0.98 -12.39
CA ALA A 103 -9.01 -1.64 -12.71
C ALA A 103 -8.87 -3.11 -13.11
N GLY A 104 -9.75 -3.93 -12.61
CA GLY A 104 -9.82 -5.37 -12.88
C GLY A 104 -8.88 -6.23 -12.06
N ASN A 105 -8.08 -5.65 -11.18
CA ASN A 105 -7.14 -6.40 -10.34
C ASN A 105 -7.71 -6.67 -8.94
N VAL A 106 -7.28 -7.76 -8.35
CA VAL A 106 -7.66 -8.16 -6.99
C VAL A 106 -6.42 -8.46 -6.17
N LEU A 107 -6.29 -7.73 -5.05
CA LEU A 107 -5.38 -8.09 -3.97
C LEU A 107 -6.22 -8.77 -2.88
N SER A 108 -5.82 -9.95 -2.45
CA SER A 108 -6.49 -10.61 -1.33
C SER A 108 -5.50 -11.22 -0.35
N ASP A 109 -5.86 -11.14 0.93
CA ASP A 109 -5.13 -11.76 2.03
C ASP A 109 -3.65 -11.30 2.13
N CYS A 110 -3.35 -10.08 1.72
CA CYS A 110 -2.01 -9.52 1.77
C CYS A 110 -1.72 -8.91 3.15
N VAL A 111 -0.48 -9.04 3.59
CA VAL A 111 -0.03 -8.50 4.86
C VAL A 111 1.19 -7.60 4.65
N ASN A 112 1.12 -6.37 5.10
CA ASN A 112 2.28 -5.51 5.20
C ASN A 112 2.72 -5.41 6.66
N GLU A 113 3.93 -5.85 6.90
CA GLU A 113 4.65 -5.73 8.18
C GLU A 113 5.84 -4.78 8.05
N GLY A 114 6.10 -4.31 6.83
CA GLY A 114 7.20 -3.40 6.54
C GLY A 114 6.84 -1.94 6.74
N ILE A 115 7.87 -1.11 6.83
CA ILE A 115 7.73 0.34 6.91
C ILE A 115 7.56 0.91 5.51
N VAL A 116 6.56 1.78 5.33
CA VAL A 116 6.28 2.48 4.09
C VAL A 116 6.54 3.96 4.28
N VAL A 117 7.38 4.54 3.43
CA VAL A 117 7.76 5.96 3.48
C VAL A 117 7.56 6.59 2.10
N GLY A 118 6.82 7.68 2.05
CA GLY A 118 6.65 8.47 0.84
C GLY A 118 6.91 9.95 1.08
N ALA A 119 7.45 10.64 0.07
CA ALA A 119 7.73 12.09 0.11
C ALA A 119 6.74 12.91 -0.73
N GLY A 120 5.81 12.27 -1.43
CA GLY A 120 4.80 12.89 -2.30
C GLY A 120 3.39 12.51 -1.90
N GLN A 121 2.61 11.97 -2.83
CA GLN A 121 1.19 11.68 -2.65
C GLN A 121 0.90 10.18 -2.62
N ASN A 122 -0.23 9.83 -2.02
CA ASN A 122 -0.84 8.51 -2.03
C ASN A 122 0.06 7.43 -1.42
N ILE A 123 0.17 7.47 -0.11
CA ILE A 123 0.99 6.54 0.65
C ILE A 123 0.06 5.60 1.44
N GLY A 124 0.20 4.31 1.24
CA GLY A 124 -0.67 3.32 1.89
C GLY A 124 0.07 2.09 2.39
N GLY A 125 -0.40 1.51 3.48
CA GLY A 125 0.19 0.29 4.03
C GLY A 125 0.06 -0.92 3.10
N ILE A 126 -0.98 -0.97 2.27
CA ILE A 126 -1.18 -2.01 1.25
C ILE A 126 -0.97 -1.44 -0.15
N ALA A 127 -1.65 -0.34 -0.50
CA ALA A 127 -1.57 0.26 -1.83
C ALA A 127 -1.42 1.78 -1.74
N GLY A 128 -0.52 2.36 -2.52
CA GLY A 128 -0.47 3.80 -2.71
C GLY A 128 -1.76 4.28 -3.37
N ILE A 129 -2.07 3.74 -4.54
CA ILE A 129 -3.34 3.96 -5.24
C ILE A 129 -4.10 2.64 -5.43
N ASN A 130 -5.42 2.70 -5.18
CA ASN A 130 -6.38 1.67 -5.57
C ASN A 130 -7.43 2.31 -6.48
N ARG A 131 -7.26 2.20 -7.81
CA ARG A 131 -8.08 2.93 -8.78
C ARG A 131 -8.71 2.01 -9.81
N GLY A 132 -10.03 1.92 -9.75
CA GLY A 132 -10.86 1.35 -10.81
C GLY A 132 -11.03 2.29 -12.01
N SER A 133 -11.81 1.85 -12.99
CA SER A 133 -12.22 2.64 -14.16
C SER A 133 -13.73 2.89 -14.21
N GLY A 134 -14.48 2.28 -13.31
CA GLY A 134 -15.93 2.35 -13.22
C GLY A 134 -16.50 1.48 -12.11
N THR A 135 -17.82 1.26 -12.13
CA THR A 135 -18.55 0.52 -11.08
C THR A 135 -18.81 -0.94 -11.39
N GLY A 136 -18.55 -1.38 -12.61
CA GLY A 136 -18.65 -2.80 -12.98
C GLY A 136 -17.63 -3.66 -12.24
N GLU A 137 -17.97 -4.91 -11.94
CA GLU A 137 -17.09 -5.83 -11.21
C GLU A 137 -15.67 -5.93 -11.80
N LYS A 138 -15.57 -5.88 -13.12
CA LYS A 138 -14.27 -5.90 -13.83
C LYS A 138 -13.61 -4.54 -13.98
N GLU A 139 -14.32 -3.48 -13.63
CA GLU A 139 -13.84 -2.10 -13.68
C GLU A 139 -13.30 -1.62 -12.34
N GLN A 140 -13.61 -2.33 -11.27
CA GLN A 140 -13.11 -2.00 -9.93
C GLN A 140 -11.69 -2.52 -9.72
N ALA A 141 -10.94 -1.80 -8.91
CA ALA A 141 -9.72 -2.28 -8.29
C ALA A 141 -10.09 -2.79 -6.88
N VAL A 142 -9.78 -4.03 -6.56
CA VAL A 142 -10.25 -4.68 -5.34
C VAL A 142 -9.11 -4.97 -4.39
N ILE A 143 -9.28 -4.58 -3.13
CA ILE A 143 -8.45 -4.98 -1.99
C ILE A 143 -9.38 -5.69 -1.00
N ARG A 144 -9.07 -6.95 -0.67
CA ARG A 144 -9.90 -7.77 0.19
C ARG A 144 -9.05 -8.51 1.21
N ASP A 145 -9.51 -8.50 2.47
CA ASP A 145 -8.88 -9.25 3.57
C ASP A 145 -7.38 -8.94 3.77
N CYS A 146 -6.95 -7.72 3.40
CA CYS A 146 -5.57 -7.29 3.55
C CYS A 146 -5.37 -6.54 4.88
N THR A 147 -4.17 -6.69 5.46
CA THR A 147 -3.81 -6.06 6.73
C THR A 147 -2.50 -5.29 6.62
N SER A 148 -2.39 -4.20 7.38
CA SER A 148 -1.13 -3.52 7.64
C SER A 148 -0.92 -3.54 9.15
N GLU A 149 0.12 -4.24 9.57
CA GLU A 149 0.38 -4.57 10.97
C GLU A 149 1.62 -3.85 11.50
N VAL A 150 1.60 -3.53 12.79
CA VAL A 150 2.78 -3.00 13.51
C VAL A 150 3.60 -4.17 14.01
N PHE A 151 4.89 -4.16 13.75
CA PHE A 151 5.84 -4.96 14.48
C PHE A 151 6.41 -4.16 15.64
N ASP A 152 6.19 -4.63 16.84
CA ASP A 152 6.83 -4.12 18.03
C ASP A 152 8.29 -4.63 18.05
N TYR A 153 9.20 -3.79 17.62
CA TYR A 153 10.63 -4.06 17.76
C TYR A 153 11.12 -3.34 19.00
N ASP A 154 11.42 -4.12 20.02
CA ASP A 154 12.12 -3.65 21.22
C ASP A 154 13.53 -3.23 20.84
N ASP A 155 13.73 -1.95 20.56
CA ASP A 155 15.07 -1.41 20.68
C ASP A 155 15.16 0.13 20.81
N SER A 156 16.00 0.54 21.67
CA SER A 156 16.09 1.72 22.49
C SER A 156 16.57 3.02 21.82
N ILE A 157 16.60 3.18 20.51
CA ILE A 157 16.99 4.45 19.86
C ILE A 157 16.04 4.88 18.75
N PHE A 158 15.37 3.97 18.09
CA PHE A 158 14.24 4.22 17.21
C PHE A 158 13.23 3.11 17.46
N THR A 159 12.16 3.42 18.14
CA THR A 159 11.02 2.51 18.19
C THR A 159 10.62 2.21 16.75
N ARG A 160 11.05 1.09 16.25
CA ARG A 160 10.64 0.63 14.92
C ARG A 160 9.23 0.13 15.05
N VAL A 161 8.35 1.03 14.85
CA VAL A 161 6.96 0.70 14.64
C VAL A 161 6.84 0.51 13.15
N SER A 162 6.45 -0.67 12.69
CA SER A 162 6.03 -0.81 11.31
C SER A 162 4.85 0.12 11.12
N GLY A 163 4.90 0.98 10.15
CA GLY A 163 3.92 2.01 9.99
C GLY A 163 3.94 2.58 8.58
N VAL A 164 2.91 3.35 8.28
CA VAL A 164 2.85 4.13 7.06
C VAL A 164 3.26 5.55 7.38
N TRP A 165 4.36 5.98 6.84
CA TRP A 165 4.95 7.28 7.10
C TRP A 165 4.97 8.12 5.84
N GLN A 166 4.54 9.37 5.96
CA GLN A 166 4.71 10.37 4.93
C GLN A 166 5.47 11.56 5.50
N ILE A 167 6.57 11.92 4.84
CA ILE A 167 7.40 13.05 5.28
C ILE A 167 6.80 14.38 4.80
N TYR A 168 6.38 14.45 3.54
CA TYR A 168 5.75 15.63 2.95
C TYR A 168 4.73 15.19 1.90
N GLY A 169 3.49 15.29 2.11
CA GLY A 169 2.55 14.97 1.03
C GLY A 169 1.14 14.69 1.54
N ASP A 170 0.30 14.29 0.64
CA ASP A 170 -1.12 14.15 0.83
C ASP A 170 -1.59 12.71 0.64
N ASN A 171 -2.73 12.39 1.23
CA ASN A 171 -3.42 11.12 1.12
C ASN A 171 -2.63 9.94 1.71
N VAL A 172 -2.46 9.95 3.03
CA VAL A 172 -1.79 8.86 3.76
C VAL A 172 -2.81 7.99 4.47
N GLY A 173 -2.85 6.71 4.13
CA GLY A 173 -3.79 5.77 4.73
C GLY A 173 -3.12 4.51 5.27
N GLY A 174 -3.62 3.98 6.37
CA GLY A 174 -3.10 2.74 6.94
C GLY A 174 -3.22 1.54 6.00
N LEU A 175 -4.20 1.54 5.10
CA LEU A 175 -4.28 0.56 4.02
C LEU A 175 -4.03 1.18 2.65
N VAL A 176 -4.70 2.28 2.31
CA VAL A 176 -4.68 2.85 0.96
C VAL A 176 -4.50 4.36 1.03
N GLY A 177 -3.54 4.90 0.30
CA GLY A 177 -3.34 6.33 0.17
C GLY A 177 -4.53 6.99 -0.53
N PHE A 178 -4.83 6.59 -1.76
CA PHE A 178 -5.98 7.09 -2.53
C PHE A 178 -6.80 5.95 -3.13
N ASN A 179 -8.10 5.91 -2.81
CA ASN A 179 -9.05 4.94 -3.34
C ASN A 179 -10.12 5.61 -4.19
N GLU A 180 -10.22 5.24 -5.47
CA GLU A 180 -11.18 5.79 -6.43
C GLU A 180 -11.72 4.69 -7.33
N TYR A 181 -13.04 4.56 -7.46
CA TYR A 181 -13.70 3.41 -8.10
C TYR A 181 -13.12 2.07 -7.61
N GLY A 182 -12.63 2.07 -6.39
CA GLY A 182 -12.00 0.93 -5.75
C GLY A 182 -12.88 0.35 -4.66
N THR A 183 -12.78 -0.95 -4.47
CA THR A 183 -13.46 -1.69 -3.42
C THR A 183 -12.44 -2.17 -2.40
N VAL A 184 -12.66 -1.81 -1.14
CA VAL A 184 -11.90 -2.34 -0.01
C VAL A 184 -12.87 -3.03 0.91
N THR A 185 -12.76 -4.34 1.00
CA THR A 185 -13.72 -5.17 1.74
C THR A 185 -13.03 -6.25 2.56
N ARG A 186 -13.81 -6.80 3.48
CA ARG A 186 -13.46 -7.98 4.22
C ARG A 186 -14.55 -9.03 4.11
N ALA A 187 -14.18 -10.21 3.65
CA ALA A 187 -15.09 -11.35 3.56
C ALA A 187 -15.13 -12.15 4.87
N ASP A 188 -14.01 -12.21 5.57
CA ASP A 188 -13.91 -12.89 6.86
C ASP A 188 -14.24 -11.91 8.00
N GLN A 189 -15.15 -12.31 8.88
CA GLN A 189 -15.56 -11.53 10.06
C GLN A 189 -14.56 -11.61 11.22
N THR A 190 -13.47 -12.32 11.05
CA THR A 190 -12.37 -12.28 11.99
C THR A 190 -11.63 -10.95 11.84
N LYS A 191 -11.12 -10.39 12.91
CA LYS A 191 -10.59 -9.02 12.99
C LYS A 191 -9.52 -8.72 11.94
N THR A 192 -9.67 -7.61 11.20
CA THR A 192 -8.54 -6.96 10.57
C THR A 192 -8.10 -5.82 11.47
N ASN A 193 -6.98 -5.99 12.04
CA ASN A 193 -6.38 -4.94 12.83
C ASN A 193 -5.52 -4.11 11.90
N ILE A 194 -5.82 -2.82 11.81
CA ILE A 194 -4.88 -1.83 11.33
C ILE A 194 -4.17 -1.38 12.58
N SER A 195 -2.98 -1.92 12.79
CA SER A 195 -2.15 -1.56 13.93
C SER A 195 -0.97 -0.70 13.53
N SER A 196 -1.01 -0.15 12.32
CA SER A 196 0.04 0.76 11.81
C SER A 196 -0.06 2.14 12.44
N ILE A 197 1.08 2.77 12.68
CA ILE A 197 1.17 4.21 12.92
C ILE A 197 1.16 4.91 11.57
N VAL A 198 0.21 5.81 11.39
CA VAL A 198 -0.01 6.57 10.16
C VAL A 198 0.32 8.03 10.42
N VAL A 199 1.31 8.56 9.71
CA VAL A 199 1.76 9.95 9.85
C VAL A 199 1.73 10.64 8.50
N GLY A 200 1.16 11.83 8.42
CA GLY A 200 1.10 12.58 7.17
C GLY A 200 0.75 14.04 7.39
N ASN A 201 0.71 14.79 6.30
CA ASN A 201 0.47 16.23 6.28
C ASN A 201 -1.01 16.57 6.06
N HIS A 202 -1.62 16.00 5.02
CA HIS A 202 -3.02 16.21 4.67
C HIS A 202 -3.70 14.88 4.34
N ASN A 203 -5.01 14.80 4.61
CA ASN A 203 -5.82 13.62 4.34
C ASN A 203 -5.20 12.36 4.94
N VAL A 204 -5.03 12.35 6.25
CA VAL A 204 -4.44 11.24 7.00
C VAL A 204 -5.54 10.41 7.65
N GLY A 205 -5.54 9.11 7.41
CA GLY A 205 -6.57 8.23 7.94
C GLY A 205 -6.11 6.81 8.22
N GLY A 206 -6.72 6.17 9.20
CA GLY A 206 -6.37 4.80 9.58
C GLY A 206 -6.61 3.77 8.47
N VAL A 207 -7.57 3.99 7.57
CA VAL A 207 -7.86 3.12 6.41
C VAL A 207 -7.45 3.79 5.11
N PHE A 208 -8.05 4.95 4.81
CA PHE A 208 -7.81 5.74 3.61
C PHE A 208 -7.23 7.10 3.95
N GLY A 209 -6.25 7.55 3.18
CA GLY A 209 -5.90 8.95 3.14
C GLY A 209 -7.01 9.74 2.45
N MET A 210 -7.36 9.33 1.24
CA MET A 210 -8.45 9.93 0.47
C MET A 210 -9.33 8.86 -0.18
N ALA A 211 -10.63 9.02 -0.03
CA ALA A 211 -11.64 8.25 -0.74
C ALA A 211 -12.26 9.14 -1.82
N GLY A 212 -12.04 8.81 -3.08
CA GLY A 212 -12.56 9.51 -4.23
C GLY A 212 -13.93 9.01 -4.68
N THR A 213 -14.25 9.28 -5.94
CA THR A 213 -15.54 8.94 -6.52
C THR A 213 -15.83 7.44 -6.44
N GLN A 214 -17.06 7.10 -6.05
CA GLN A 214 -17.60 5.74 -6.02
C GLN A 214 -16.68 4.70 -5.34
N THR A 215 -16.09 5.09 -4.26
CA THR A 215 -15.39 4.20 -3.36
C THR A 215 -16.38 3.31 -2.62
N THR A 216 -16.16 2.01 -2.65
CA THR A 216 -16.92 1.04 -1.86
C THR A 216 -16.04 0.50 -0.74
N PHE A 217 -16.53 0.55 0.48
CA PHE A 217 -15.84 0.00 1.65
C PHE A 217 -16.83 -0.56 2.66
N ASP A 218 -16.41 -1.58 3.39
CA ASP A 218 -17.17 -2.12 4.52
C ASP A 218 -16.38 -1.92 5.81
N PHE A 219 -16.72 -0.89 6.55
CA PHE A 219 -16.06 -0.55 7.81
C PHE A 219 -16.44 -1.44 9.00
N LYS A 220 -17.44 -2.27 8.88
CA LYS A 220 -17.86 -3.12 10.00
C LYS A 220 -16.77 -4.07 10.48
N HIS A 221 -15.83 -4.35 9.63
CA HIS A 221 -14.81 -5.36 9.85
C HIS A 221 -13.38 -4.80 9.97
N TYR A 222 -13.22 -3.46 9.85
CA TYR A 222 -11.94 -2.82 10.08
C TYR A 222 -11.92 -2.12 11.43
N THR A 223 -10.91 -2.42 12.22
CA THR A 223 -10.67 -1.78 13.51
C THR A 223 -9.27 -1.19 13.53
N LEU A 224 -9.16 0.01 14.07
CA LEU A 224 -7.86 0.57 14.44
C LEU A 224 -7.55 0.04 15.85
N ASP A 225 -6.77 -1.04 15.92
CA ASP A 225 -6.44 -1.72 17.18
C ASP A 225 -4.93 -1.61 17.43
N GLY A 226 -4.57 -0.74 18.36
CA GLY A 226 -3.17 -0.41 18.64
C GLY A 226 -2.50 0.51 17.61
N GLY A 227 -3.20 0.90 16.55
CA GLY A 227 -2.72 1.86 15.57
C GLY A 227 -2.95 3.32 16.01
N GLU A 228 -2.13 4.21 15.51
CA GLU A 228 -2.16 5.63 15.80
C GLU A 228 -2.16 6.44 14.50
N VAL A 229 -2.87 7.57 14.48
CA VAL A 229 -2.97 8.45 13.31
C VAL A 229 -2.55 9.85 13.73
N TYR A 230 -1.57 10.39 13.03
CA TYR A 230 -1.04 11.73 13.26
C TYR A 230 -1.07 12.57 11.97
N ALA A 231 -1.46 13.81 12.07
CA ALA A 231 -1.46 14.80 11.00
C ALA A 231 -0.81 16.12 11.45
#